data_ebba5f4e8076be48f940106e938bcb2f
#
_entry.id   ebba5f4e8076be48f940106e938bcb2f
#
_cell.length_a   1.000
_cell.length_b   1.000
_cell.length_c   1.000
_cell.angle_alpha   90.00
_cell.angle_beta   90.00
_cell.angle_gamma   90.00
#
_symmetry.space_group_name_H-M   'P 1'
#
loop_
_entity.id
_entity.type
_entity.pdbx_description
1 polymer ?
#
loop_
_entity_poly.entity_id
_entity_poly.type
_entity_poly.pdbx_seq_one_letter_code
_entity_poly.pdbx_strand_id
1 'polypeptide(L)'
;STMITRMTSDVNQVQSGINMTLRLFLRSPIIVFGAMIMAFTIDVKCALIFVVAIPLLSVVVFGIILSTIPMYKKVQSKLDQVLGITRETLTGVRVIRAFHQEAKESDRFRENNEALSAMQIFVGKISACMNPVTYIIVNGAIIALIYTGAVQVNIGNLSQGEVVAIINYMNQILVELVKLANLIVTMTKALACAERVASVFDIGADAAYVGAQDQKLADKVDKSAPFLDFKHVSLTYQGA
;
A
#
# COMPACT_ATOMS: atom_id res chain seq x y z
N SER A 1 -4.80 -22.63 6.09
CA SER A 1 -3.69 -21.73 5.66
C SER A 1 -4.09 -20.26 5.76
N THR A 2 -5.30 -19.87 5.35
CA THR A 2 -5.77 -18.47 5.36
C THR A 2 -5.85 -17.85 6.77
N MET A 3 -6.28 -18.58 7.80
CA MET A 3 -6.31 -18.06 9.18
C MET A 3 -4.92 -17.77 9.73
N ILE A 4 -3.96 -18.68 9.52
CA ILE A 4 -2.56 -18.47 9.96
C ILE A 4 -1.98 -17.22 9.29
N THR A 5 -2.21 -17.05 7.98
CA THR A 5 -1.74 -15.88 7.24
C THR A 5 -2.37 -14.58 7.77
N ARG A 6 -3.66 -14.59 8.12
CA ARG A 6 -4.35 -13.42 8.71
C ARG A 6 -3.80 -13.06 10.09
N MET A 7 -3.54 -14.07 10.92
CA MET A 7 -3.01 -13.85 12.28
C MET A 7 -1.53 -13.48 12.32
N THR A 8 -0.76 -13.73 11.26
CA THR A 8 0.67 -13.41 11.22
C THR A 8 0.97 -12.25 10.28
N SER A 9 0.80 -12.45 8.99
CA SER A 9 1.16 -11.46 7.96
C SER A 9 0.27 -10.22 8.00
N ASP A 10 -1.06 -10.39 8.12
CA ASP A 10 -1.98 -9.25 8.10
C ASP A 10 -1.85 -8.43 9.38
N VAL A 11 -1.70 -9.05 10.55
CA VAL A 11 -1.47 -8.35 11.82
C VAL A 11 -0.16 -7.55 11.79
N ASN A 12 0.93 -8.15 11.28
CA ASN A 12 2.21 -7.45 11.11
C ASN A 12 2.11 -6.25 10.15
N GLN A 13 1.32 -6.39 9.08
CA GLN A 13 1.08 -5.29 8.13
C GLN A 13 0.26 -4.17 8.77
N VAL A 14 -0.74 -4.48 9.58
CA VAL A 14 -1.52 -3.50 10.36
C VAL A 14 -0.61 -2.79 11.36
N GLN A 15 0.18 -3.53 12.14
CA GLN A 15 1.13 -2.97 13.11
C GLN A 15 2.13 -2.01 12.44
N SER A 16 2.71 -2.43 11.32
CA SER A 16 3.65 -1.61 10.53
C SER A 16 2.97 -0.36 9.99
N GLY A 17 1.74 -0.49 9.50
CA GLY A 17 0.94 0.65 9.01
C GLY A 17 0.63 1.65 10.11
N ILE A 18 0.17 1.20 11.27
CA ILE A 18 -0.12 2.07 12.43
C ILE A 18 1.16 2.78 12.90
N ASN A 19 2.26 2.05 13.07
CA ASN A 19 3.52 2.62 13.52
C ASN A 19 4.05 3.68 12.53
N MET A 20 3.98 3.39 11.24
CA MET A 20 4.39 4.33 10.19
C MET A 20 3.48 5.55 10.15
N THR A 21 2.16 5.35 10.30
CA THR A 21 1.17 6.43 10.34
C THR A 21 1.41 7.36 11.51
N LEU A 22 1.53 6.84 12.73
CA LEU A 22 1.80 7.65 13.91
C LEU A 22 3.11 8.45 13.79
N ARG A 23 4.16 7.81 13.28
CA ARG A 23 5.47 8.45 13.14
C ARG A 23 5.49 9.53 12.05
N LEU A 24 4.95 9.26 10.86
CA LEU A 24 5.05 10.15 9.70
C LEU A 24 3.93 11.16 9.65
N PHE A 25 2.70 10.79 10.00
CA PHE A 25 1.55 11.68 9.95
C PHE A 25 1.68 12.88 10.89
N LEU A 26 2.28 12.67 12.06
CA LEU A 26 2.58 13.78 12.98
C LEU A 26 3.83 14.56 12.57
N ARG A 27 4.89 13.83 12.19
CA ARG A 27 6.18 14.44 11.92
C ARG A 27 6.22 15.25 10.62
N SER A 28 5.72 14.67 9.50
CA SER A 28 5.90 15.29 8.18
C SER A 28 5.18 16.65 8.04
N PRO A 29 3.91 16.84 8.49
CA PRO A 29 3.30 18.16 8.45
C PRO A 29 4.04 19.19 9.32
N ILE A 30 4.46 18.79 10.53
CA ILE A 30 5.20 19.71 11.43
C ILE A 30 6.49 20.17 10.78
N ILE A 31 7.24 19.29 10.11
CA ILE A 31 8.48 19.66 9.43
C ILE A 31 8.18 20.59 8.23
N VAL A 32 7.19 20.26 7.40
CA VAL A 32 6.85 21.07 6.22
C VAL A 32 6.39 22.48 6.63
N PHE A 33 5.45 22.57 7.58
CA PHE A 33 4.98 23.86 8.07
C PHE A 33 6.05 24.59 8.87
N GLY A 34 6.84 23.88 9.69
CA GLY A 34 7.96 24.46 10.43
C GLY A 34 9.03 25.03 9.51
N ALA A 35 9.44 24.30 8.47
CA ALA A 35 10.39 24.79 7.48
C ALA A 35 9.86 26.00 6.71
N MET A 36 8.55 26.00 6.38
CA MET A 36 7.92 27.15 5.74
C MET A 36 7.90 28.39 6.64
N ILE A 37 7.50 28.23 7.91
CA ILE A 37 7.51 29.33 8.89
C ILE A 37 8.94 29.86 9.07
N MET A 38 9.93 28.97 9.22
CA MET A 38 11.34 29.40 9.36
C MET A 38 11.84 30.13 8.10
N ALA A 39 11.43 29.69 6.90
CA ALA A 39 11.75 30.42 5.68
C ALA A 39 11.15 31.83 5.66
N PHE A 40 9.90 32.02 6.14
CA PHE A 40 9.25 33.33 6.25
C PHE A 40 9.92 34.25 7.29
N THR A 41 10.49 33.70 8.36
CA THR A 41 11.23 34.51 9.36
C THR A 41 12.57 35.02 8.83
N ILE A 42 13.17 34.32 7.86
CA ILE A 42 14.44 34.71 7.25
C ILE A 42 14.22 35.79 6.17
N ASP A 43 13.45 35.48 5.13
CA ASP A 43 13.13 36.41 4.06
C ASP A 43 11.79 36.07 3.38
N VAL A 44 10.90 37.07 3.30
CA VAL A 44 9.57 36.88 2.72
C VAL A 44 9.63 36.62 1.21
N LYS A 45 10.57 37.22 0.48
CA LYS A 45 10.67 37.03 -0.98
C LYS A 45 11.13 35.64 -1.34
N CYS A 46 12.12 35.10 -0.60
CA CYS A 46 12.54 33.72 -0.75
C CYS A 46 11.44 32.74 -0.31
N ALA A 47 10.69 33.06 0.75
CA ALA A 47 9.60 32.23 1.24
C ALA A 47 8.43 32.13 0.26
N LEU A 48 8.13 33.14 -0.57
CA LEU A 48 7.12 33.06 -1.62
C LEU A 48 7.39 31.97 -2.64
N ILE A 49 8.66 31.62 -2.88
CA ILE A 49 9.02 30.51 -3.77
C ILE A 49 8.50 29.18 -3.20
N PHE A 50 8.53 29.00 -1.87
CA PHE A 50 7.96 27.81 -1.21
C PHE A 50 6.44 27.72 -1.38
N VAL A 51 5.74 28.87 -1.30
CA VAL A 51 4.29 28.92 -1.48
C VAL A 51 3.87 28.44 -2.88
N VAL A 52 4.72 28.61 -3.88
CA VAL A 52 4.47 28.11 -5.23
C VAL A 52 4.98 26.66 -5.40
N ALA A 53 6.18 26.37 -4.92
CA ALA A 53 6.83 25.08 -5.12
C ALA A 53 6.13 23.93 -4.36
N ILE A 54 5.67 24.16 -3.12
CA ILE A 54 5.04 23.12 -2.30
C ILE A 54 3.71 22.63 -2.90
N PRO A 55 2.75 23.49 -3.26
CA PRO A 55 1.53 23.04 -3.94
C PRO A 55 1.81 22.37 -5.28
N LEU A 56 2.75 22.91 -6.07
CA LEU A 56 3.12 22.30 -7.35
C LEU A 56 3.69 20.90 -7.17
N LEU A 57 4.60 20.71 -6.22
CA LEU A 57 5.14 19.38 -5.85
C LEU A 57 4.03 18.46 -5.35
N SER A 58 3.14 18.96 -4.50
CA SER A 58 2.03 18.16 -3.95
C SER A 58 1.12 17.68 -5.07
N VAL A 59 0.70 18.54 -5.99
CA VAL A 59 -0.15 18.17 -7.13
C VAL A 59 0.52 17.10 -7.99
N VAL A 60 1.80 17.25 -8.30
CA VAL A 60 2.53 16.28 -9.12
C VAL A 60 2.68 14.93 -8.39
N VAL A 61 3.15 14.93 -7.16
CA VAL A 61 3.41 13.72 -6.39
C VAL A 61 2.11 12.95 -6.14
N PHE A 62 1.09 13.62 -5.62
CA PHE A 62 -0.22 12.98 -5.36
C PHE A 62 -0.94 12.61 -6.66
N GLY A 63 -0.84 13.42 -7.71
CA GLY A 63 -1.43 13.14 -9.02
C GLY A 63 -0.88 11.85 -9.62
N ILE A 64 0.45 11.67 -9.62
CA ILE A 64 1.08 10.45 -10.13
C ILE A 64 0.70 9.25 -9.28
N ILE A 65 0.75 9.34 -7.94
CA ILE A 65 0.43 8.24 -7.04
C ILE A 65 -1.03 7.80 -7.20
N LEU A 66 -1.97 8.75 -7.16
CA LEU A 66 -3.40 8.43 -7.29
C LEU A 66 -3.73 7.83 -8.66
N SER A 67 -3.06 8.27 -9.73
CA SER A 67 -3.21 7.68 -11.06
C SER A 67 -2.61 6.28 -11.15
N THR A 68 -1.54 6.00 -10.42
CA THR A 68 -0.80 4.75 -10.49
C THR A 68 -1.47 3.62 -9.67
N ILE A 69 -2.13 3.94 -8.56
CA ILE A 69 -2.83 2.96 -7.70
C ILE A 69 -3.83 2.06 -8.48
N PRO A 70 -4.78 2.60 -9.27
CA PRO A 70 -5.73 1.78 -10.01
C PRO A 70 -5.05 0.95 -11.10
N MET A 71 -3.93 1.43 -11.65
CA MET A 71 -3.17 0.71 -12.66
C MET A 71 -2.44 -0.49 -12.05
N TYR A 72 -1.89 -0.37 -10.86
CA TYR A 72 -1.31 -1.51 -10.13
C TYR A 72 -2.35 -2.58 -9.79
N LYS A 73 -3.60 -2.21 -9.49
CA LYS A 73 -4.69 -3.18 -9.32
C LYS A 73 -4.94 -3.99 -10.60
N LYS A 74 -4.87 -3.35 -11.78
CA LYS A 74 -5.01 -4.05 -13.07
C LYS A 74 -3.82 -4.98 -13.33
N VAL A 75 -2.59 -4.56 -13.01
CA VAL A 75 -1.40 -5.41 -13.07
C VAL A 75 -1.58 -6.64 -12.19
N GLN A 76 -2.06 -6.46 -10.94
CA GLN A 76 -2.30 -7.57 -10.04
C GLN A 76 -3.35 -8.56 -10.59
N SER A 77 -4.45 -8.07 -11.15
CA SER A 77 -5.46 -8.93 -11.79
C SER A 77 -4.88 -9.72 -12.97
N LYS A 78 -4.00 -9.12 -13.78
CA LYS A 78 -3.30 -9.82 -14.86
C LYS A 78 -2.32 -10.87 -14.33
N LEU A 79 -1.62 -10.56 -13.26
CA LEU A 79 -0.73 -11.52 -12.58
C LEU A 79 -1.52 -12.72 -12.06
N ASP A 80 -2.67 -12.50 -11.45
CA ASP A 80 -3.53 -13.57 -10.94
C ASP A 80 -4.03 -14.48 -12.09
N GLN A 81 -4.31 -13.92 -13.28
CA GLN A 81 -4.64 -14.69 -14.48
C GLN A 81 -3.48 -15.59 -14.91
N VAL A 82 -2.24 -15.06 -15.00
CA VAL A 82 -1.05 -15.85 -15.35
C VAL A 82 -0.79 -16.95 -14.33
N LEU A 83 -0.92 -16.64 -13.04
CA LEU A 83 -0.80 -17.63 -11.96
C LEU A 83 -1.90 -18.71 -12.04
N GLY A 84 -3.12 -18.32 -12.41
CA GLY A 84 -4.23 -19.25 -12.66
C GLY A 84 -3.89 -20.25 -13.77
N ILE A 85 -3.48 -19.75 -14.93
CA ILE A 85 -3.05 -20.58 -16.07
C ILE A 85 -1.92 -21.52 -15.64
N THR A 86 -0.93 -21.04 -14.92
CA THR A 86 0.19 -21.85 -14.43
C THR A 86 -0.29 -23.01 -13.54
N ARG A 87 -1.23 -22.75 -12.61
CA ARG A 87 -1.81 -23.78 -11.74
C ARG A 87 -2.62 -24.79 -12.54
N GLU A 88 -3.46 -24.33 -13.48
CA GLU A 88 -4.23 -25.19 -14.38
C GLU A 88 -3.31 -26.12 -15.18
N THR A 89 -2.24 -25.58 -15.78
CA THR A 89 -1.27 -26.34 -16.55
C THR A 89 -0.55 -27.38 -15.70
N LEU A 90 -0.12 -27.02 -14.48
CA LEU A 90 0.58 -27.94 -13.57
C LEU A 90 -0.34 -29.08 -13.09
N THR A 91 -1.60 -28.79 -12.77
CA THR A 91 -2.57 -29.81 -12.36
C THR A 91 -3.06 -30.66 -13.52
N GLY A 92 -3.23 -30.05 -14.69
CA GLY A 92 -3.74 -30.70 -15.90
C GLY A 92 -2.67 -31.29 -16.83
N VAL A 93 -1.39 -31.31 -16.43
CA VAL A 93 -0.27 -31.69 -17.32
C VAL A 93 -0.44 -33.06 -18.00
N ARG A 94 -1.04 -34.04 -17.31
CA ARG A 94 -1.30 -35.39 -17.89
C ARG A 94 -2.34 -35.33 -18.98
N VAL A 95 -3.39 -34.52 -18.80
CA VAL A 95 -4.46 -34.33 -19.77
C VAL A 95 -3.95 -33.57 -21.00
N ILE A 96 -3.18 -32.50 -20.78
CA ILE A 96 -2.59 -31.68 -21.84
C ILE A 96 -1.70 -32.57 -22.75
N ARG A 97 -0.88 -33.43 -22.16
CA ARG A 97 -0.03 -34.39 -22.90
C ARG A 97 -0.85 -35.46 -23.64
N ALA A 98 -1.89 -36.00 -22.99
CA ALA A 98 -2.74 -37.03 -23.59
C ALA A 98 -3.47 -36.52 -24.84
N PHE A 99 -3.82 -35.23 -24.88
CA PHE A 99 -4.51 -34.59 -26.00
C PHE A 99 -3.61 -33.74 -26.91
N HIS A 100 -2.27 -33.80 -26.71
CA HIS A 100 -1.27 -33.05 -27.49
C HIS A 100 -1.57 -31.55 -27.61
N GLN A 101 -1.98 -30.91 -26.49
CA GLN A 101 -2.37 -29.49 -26.45
C GLN A 101 -1.24 -28.60 -25.87
N GLU A 102 0.00 -29.07 -25.78
CA GLU A 102 1.13 -28.36 -25.17
C GLU A 102 1.40 -27.02 -25.88
N ALA A 103 1.37 -27.03 -27.23
CA ALA A 103 1.60 -25.83 -28.01
C ALA A 103 0.56 -24.75 -27.74
N LYS A 104 -0.74 -25.14 -27.68
CA LYS A 104 -1.83 -24.24 -27.41
C LYS A 104 -1.78 -23.64 -26.00
N GLU A 105 -1.45 -24.43 -24.99
CA GLU A 105 -1.30 -23.95 -23.62
C GLU A 105 -0.06 -23.07 -23.47
N SER A 106 1.02 -23.38 -24.17
CA SER A 106 2.21 -22.51 -24.22
C SER A 106 1.90 -21.16 -24.85
N ASP A 107 1.15 -21.14 -25.97
CA ASP A 107 0.75 -19.89 -26.64
C ASP A 107 -0.19 -19.07 -25.74
N ARG A 108 -1.18 -19.72 -25.08
CA ARG A 108 -2.08 -19.07 -24.12
C ARG A 108 -1.30 -18.43 -22.96
N PHE A 109 -0.33 -19.15 -22.41
CA PHE A 109 0.53 -18.62 -21.35
C PHE A 109 1.34 -17.44 -21.85
N ARG A 110 1.98 -17.55 -23.03
CA ARG A 110 2.79 -16.49 -23.61
C ARG A 110 2.00 -15.23 -23.86
N GLU A 111 0.82 -15.32 -24.45
CA GLU A 111 -0.07 -14.17 -24.71
C GLU A 111 -0.45 -13.43 -23.42
N ASN A 112 -0.85 -14.16 -22.37
CA ASN A 112 -1.21 -13.55 -21.09
C ASN A 112 0.02 -12.96 -20.37
N ASN A 113 1.19 -13.60 -20.48
CA ASN A 113 2.43 -13.09 -19.90
C ASN A 113 2.94 -11.84 -20.63
N GLU A 114 2.82 -11.78 -21.95
CA GLU A 114 3.14 -10.58 -22.73
C GLU A 114 2.21 -9.42 -22.39
N ALA A 115 0.90 -9.68 -22.23
CA ALA A 115 -0.07 -8.68 -21.79
C ALA A 115 0.23 -8.16 -20.38
N LEU A 116 0.61 -9.04 -19.45
CA LEU A 116 1.06 -8.67 -18.09
C LEU A 116 2.33 -7.81 -18.16
N SER A 117 3.34 -8.25 -18.93
CA SER A 117 4.61 -7.55 -19.09
C SER A 117 4.42 -6.14 -19.67
N ALA A 118 3.62 -6.03 -20.73
CA ALA A 118 3.31 -4.73 -21.34
C ALA A 118 2.65 -3.78 -20.35
N MET A 119 1.70 -4.28 -19.54
CA MET A 119 1.04 -3.49 -18.51
C MET A 119 1.99 -3.08 -17.39
N GLN A 120 2.87 -3.97 -16.93
CA GLN A 120 3.90 -3.65 -15.93
C GLN A 120 4.86 -2.58 -16.42
N ILE A 121 5.34 -2.69 -17.67
CA ILE A 121 6.23 -1.70 -18.29
C ILE A 121 5.52 -0.34 -18.39
N PHE A 122 4.26 -0.31 -18.79
CA PHE A 122 3.50 0.93 -18.91
C PHE A 122 3.34 1.62 -17.55
N VAL A 123 2.93 0.88 -16.52
CA VAL A 123 2.81 1.41 -15.15
C VAL A 123 4.17 1.82 -14.59
N GLY A 124 5.20 1.03 -14.87
CA GLY A 124 6.58 1.32 -14.48
C GLY A 124 7.09 2.63 -15.09
N LYS A 125 6.83 2.89 -16.37
CA LYS A 125 7.18 4.15 -17.03
C LYS A 125 6.51 5.36 -16.36
N ILE A 126 5.22 5.27 -16.04
CA ILE A 126 4.49 6.35 -15.34
C ILE A 126 5.08 6.59 -13.95
N SER A 127 5.31 5.51 -13.19
CA SER A 127 5.91 5.61 -11.87
C SER A 127 7.34 6.16 -11.91
N ALA A 128 8.13 5.79 -12.92
CA ALA A 128 9.49 6.26 -13.10
C ALA A 128 9.55 7.77 -13.41
N CYS A 129 8.52 8.34 -14.05
CA CYS A 129 8.44 9.77 -14.33
C CYS A 129 8.33 10.63 -13.04
N MET A 130 7.96 10.04 -11.91
CA MET A 130 7.82 10.78 -10.64
C MET A 130 9.14 11.45 -10.23
N ASN A 131 10.24 10.71 -10.26
CA ASN A 131 11.55 11.24 -9.85
C ASN A 131 12.05 12.38 -10.76
N PRO A 132 12.14 12.24 -12.08
CA PRO A 132 12.57 13.33 -12.95
C PRO A 132 11.73 14.60 -12.81
N VAL A 133 10.40 14.45 -12.75
CA VAL A 133 9.50 15.59 -12.65
C VAL A 133 9.66 16.32 -11.31
N THR A 134 9.72 15.58 -10.20
CA THR A 134 9.97 16.19 -8.88
C THR A 134 11.34 16.86 -8.82
N TYR A 135 12.39 16.27 -9.39
CA TYR A 135 13.72 16.88 -9.44
C TYR A 135 13.75 18.16 -10.29
N ILE A 136 13.05 18.20 -11.41
CA ILE A 136 12.96 19.42 -12.24
C ILE A 136 12.32 20.55 -11.44
N ILE A 137 11.22 20.29 -10.74
CA ILE A 137 10.52 21.29 -9.95
C ILE A 137 11.40 21.79 -8.80
N VAL A 138 12.02 20.88 -8.06
CA VAL A 138 12.86 21.24 -6.91
C VAL A 138 14.11 22.00 -7.35
N ASN A 139 14.81 21.53 -8.37
CA ASN A 139 16.00 22.23 -8.87
C ASN A 139 15.63 23.58 -9.48
N GLY A 140 14.49 23.68 -10.17
CA GLY A 140 13.95 24.96 -10.63
C GLY A 140 13.68 25.93 -9.47
N ALA A 141 13.06 25.44 -8.40
CA ALA A 141 12.85 26.25 -7.19
C ALA A 141 14.18 26.63 -6.50
N ILE A 142 15.15 25.73 -6.45
CA ILE A 142 16.49 26.01 -5.90
C ILE A 142 17.22 27.08 -6.74
N ILE A 143 17.15 27.01 -8.05
CA ILE A 143 17.74 28.03 -8.94
C ILE A 143 17.08 29.38 -8.67
N ALA A 144 15.75 29.44 -8.57
CA ALA A 144 15.02 30.65 -8.23
C ALA A 144 15.42 31.19 -6.84
N LEU A 145 15.60 30.30 -5.84
CA LEU A 145 16.06 30.65 -4.50
C LEU A 145 17.48 31.21 -4.49
N ILE A 146 18.39 30.59 -5.24
CA ILE A 146 19.78 31.08 -5.36
C ILE A 146 19.80 32.45 -6.01
N TYR A 147 19.04 32.65 -7.09
CA TYR A 147 18.98 33.94 -7.75
C TYR A 147 18.40 35.05 -6.84
N THR A 148 17.24 34.78 -6.22
CA THR A 148 16.59 35.72 -5.31
C THR A 148 17.46 35.99 -4.07
N GLY A 149 18.03 34.92 -3.50
CA GLY A 149 18.94 34.98 -2.36
C GLY A 149 20.21 35.80 -2.65
N ALA A 150 20.82 35.59 -3.83
CA ALA A 150 21.98 36.37 -4.25
C ALA A 150 21.69 37.87 -4.36
N VAL A 151 20.50 38.19 -4.90
CA VAL A 151 20.04 39.60 -4.95
C VAL A 151 19.86 40.19 -3.54
N GLN A 152 19.26 39.42 -2.61
CA GLN A 152 19.05 39.86 -1.24
C GLN A 152 20.37 39.98 -0.44
N VAL A 153 21.34 39.09 -0.67
CA VAL A 153 22.66 39.18 -0.10
C VAL A 153 23.42 40.41 -0.60
N ASN A 154 23.32 40.71 -1.90
CA ASN A 154 23.97 41.87 -2.49
C ASN A 154 23.39 43.20 -1.98
N ILE A 155 22.11 43.23 -1.62
CA ILE A 155 21.44 44.38 -1.00
C ILE A 155 21.77 44.50 0.50
N GLY A 156 22.35 43.44 1.10
CA GLY A 156 22.73 43.39 2.53
C GLY A 156 21.57 42.94 3.44
N ASN A 157 20.47 42.45 2.90
CA ASN A 157 19.32 41.98 3.68
C ASN A 157 19.49 40.56 4.21
N LEU A 158 20.32 39.73 3.55
CA LEU A 158 20.57 38.31 3.91
C LEU A 158 22.06 38.02 3.97
N SER A 159 22.44 37.11 4.86
CA SER A 159 23.76 36.49 4.87
C SER A 159 23.78 35.28 3.92
N GLN A 160 24.99 34.90 3.47
CA GLN A 160 25.19 33.67 2.67
C GLN A 160 24.71 32.40 3.40
N GLY A 161 24.88 32.34 4.73
CA GLY A 161 24.43 31.22 5.55
C GLY A 161 22.92 31.05 5.57
N GLU A 162 22.18 32.16 5.59
CA GLU A 162 20.70 32.14 5.54
C GLU A 162 20.19 31.62 4.20
N VAL A 163 20.83 31.95 3.08
CA VAL A 163 20.47 31.40 1.75
C VAL A 163 20.69 29.87 1.74
N VAL A 164 21.82 29.40 2.28
CA VAL A 164 22.07 27.95 2.39
C VAL A 164 21.04 27.26 3.30
N ALA A 165 20.63 27.90 4.39
CA ALA A 165 19.61 27.37 5.29
C ALA A 165 18.24 27.20 4.55
N ILE A 166 17.84 28.21 3.78
CA ILE A 166 16.60 28.18 3.00
C ILE A 166 16.63 27.03 1.96
N ILE A 167 17.77 26.83 1.27
CA ILE A 167 17.94 25.71 0.30
C ILE A 167 17.81 24.35 1.02
N ASN A 168 18.39 24.21 2.21
CA ASN A 168 18.24 23.01 3.01
C ASN A 168 16.79 22.75 3.43
N TYR A 169 16.04 23.79 3.80
CA TYR A 169 14.60 23.65 4.08
C TYR A 169 13.82 23.17 2.86
N MET A 170 14.12 23.67 1.66
CA MET A 170 13.48 23.19 0.42
C MET A 170 13.73 21.70 0.18
N ASN A 171 14.98 21.27 0.31
CA ASN A 171 15.33 19.84 0.16
C ASN A 171 14.63 18.96 1.21
N GLN A 172 14.52 19.44 2.44
CA GLN A 172 13.86 18.70 3.51
C GLN A 172 12.36 18.58 3.26
N ILE A 173 11.70 19.63 2.77
CA ILE A 173 10.28 19.58 2.38
C ILE A 173 10.04 18.54 1.29
N LEU A 174 10.88 18.46 0.26
CA LEU A 174 10.79 17.44 -0.78
C LEU A 174 10.81 16.04 -0.19
N VAL A 175 11.80 15.77 0.66
CA VAL A 175 11.96 14.44 1.29
C VAL A 175 10.72 14.07 2.11
N GLU A 176 10.16 15.01 2.87
CA GLU A 176 8.97 14.78 3.68
C GLU A 176 7.70 14.60 2.83
N LEU A 177 7.55 15.33 1.72
CA LEU A 177 6.43 15.15 0.78
C LEU A 177 6.45 13.75 0.14
N VAL A 178 7.61 13.27 -0.29
CA VAL A 178 7.76 11.92 -0.86
C VAL A 178 7.45 10.85 0.19
N LYS A 179 7.89 11.04 1.45
CA LYS A 179 7.54 10.13 2.55
C LYS A 179 6.04 10.10 2.83
N LEU A 180 5.38 11.27 2.84
CA LEU A 180 3.95 11.39 3.06
C LEU A 180 3.16 10.69 1.94
N ALA A 181 3.60 10.81 0.70
CA ALA A 181 3.00 10.12 -0.43
C ALA A 181 3.09 8.59 -0.30
N ASN A 182 4.25 8.06 0.10
CA ASN A 182 4.45 6.63 0.35
C ASN A 182 3.63 6.14 1.57
N LEU A 183 3.38 6.99 2.55
CA LEU A 183 2.51 6.69 3.68
C LEU A 183 1.09 6.34 3.24
N ILE A 184 0.52 7.06 2.28
CA ILE A 184 -0.84 6.80 1.77
C ILE A 184 -0.94 5.36 1.23
N VAL A 185 0.06 4.92 0.45
CA VAL A 185 0.10 3.55 -0.10
C VAL A 185 0.17 2.51 1.01
N THR A 186 1.03 2.74 2.02
CA THR A 186 1.19 1.83 3.16
C THR A 186 -0.08 1.77 4.02
N MET A 187 -0.71 2.92 4.25
CA MET A 187 -1.94 3.04 5.02
C MET A 187 -3.12 2.31 4.34
N THR A 188 -3.25 2.43 3.01
CA THR A 188 -4.27 1.70 2.25
C THR A 188 -4.11 0.19 2.37
N LYS A 189 -2.87 -0.32 2.33
CA LYS A 189 -2.58 -1.74 2.54
C LYS A 189 -2.90 -2.18 3.97
N ALA A 190 -2.52 -1.39 4.96
CA ALA A 190 -2.77 -1.69 6.37
C ALA A 190 -4.28 -1.73 6.68
N LEU A 191 -5.07 -0.80 6.13
CA LEU A 191 -6.53 -0.78 6.26
C LEU A 191 -7.16 -2.04 5.66
N ALA A 192 -6.77 -2.43 4.45
CA ALA A 192 -7.27 -3.66 3.84
C ALA A 192 -6.91 -4.92 4.65
N CYS A 193 -5.72 -4.95 5.28
CA CYS A 193 -5.37 -6.02 6.21
C CYS A 193 -6.20 -5.98 7.50
N ALA A 194 -6.45 -4.78 8.03
CA ALA A 194 -7.27 -4.59 9.24
C ALA A 194 -8.71 -5.06 9.02
N GLU A 195 -9.33 -4.76 7.88
CA GLU A 195 -10.66 -5.26 7.52
C GLU A 195 -10.69 -6.80 7.44
N ARG A 196 -9.65 -7.42 6.88
CA ARG A 196 -9.56 -8.89 6.85
C ARG A 196 -9.36 -9.50 8.24
N VAL A 197 -8.62 -8.85 9.12
CA VAL A 197 -8.47 -9.28 10.51
C VAL A 197 -9.79 -9.09 11.25
N ALA A 198 -10.47 -7.95 11.09
CA ALA A 198 -11.76 -7.67 11.70
C ALA A 198 -12.81 -8.71 11.28
N SER A 199 -12.85 -9.09 10.00
CA SER A 199 -13.78 -10.13 9.51
C SER A 199 -13.62 -11.50 10.18
N VAL A 200 -12.49 -11.77 10.85
CA VAL A 200 -12.32 -12.99 11.63
C VAL A 200 -13.05 -12.90 12.97
N PHE A 201 -13.13 -11.71 13.55
CA PHE A 201 -13.87 -11.47 14.79
C PHE A 201 -15.39 -11.40 14.58
N ASP A 202 -15.82 -11.04 13.36
CA ASP A 202 -17.23 -11.01 12.96
C ASP A 202 -17.80 -12.42 12.69
N ILE A 203 -16.92 -13.43 12.53
CA ILE A 203 -17.36 -14.83 12.53
C ILE A 203 -17.82 -15.12 13.95
N GLY A 204 -19.12 -14.91 14.19
CA GLY A 204 -19.76 -15.21 15.47
C GLY A 204 -19.38 -16.61 15.91
N ALA A 205 -19.12 -16.77 17.18
CA ALA A 205 -18.94 -18.07 17.81
C ALA A 205 -20.24 -18.90 17.81
N ASP A 206 -20.92 -18.97 16.66
CA ASP A 206 -22.05 -19.86 16.43
C ASP A 206 -21.65 -21.35 16.36
N ALA A 207 -20.35 -21.63 16.28
CA ALA A 207 -19.81 -22.84 16.87
C ALA A 207 -19.71 -22.59 18.39
N ALA A 208 -20.85 -22.25 19.02
CA ALA A 208 -20.95 -22.24 20.45
C ALA A 208 -20.34 -23.54 20.94
N TYR A 209 -19.21 -23.40 21.61
CA TYR A 209 -18.64 -24.46 22.41
C TYR A 209 -19.71 -24.80 23.46
N VAL A 210 -20.65 -25.67 23.07
CA VAL A 210 -21.67 -26.29 23.93
C VAL A 210 -20.97 -27.23 24.93
N GLY A 211 -19.76 -26.91 25.33
CA GLY A 211 -18.93 -27.78 26.16
C GLY A 211 -18.90 -27.45 27.64
N ALA A 212 -19.53 -26.38 28.08
CA ALA A 212 -19.48 -26.01 29.51
C ALA A 212 -20.78 -26.20 30.28
N GLN A 213 -21.89 -26.53 29.62
CA GLN A 213 -23.17 -26.81 30.33
C GLN A 213 -23.45 -28.32 30.56
N ASP A 214 -22.66 -29.20 29.96
CA ASP A 214 -22.96 -30.65 30.01
C ASP A 214 -22.33 -31.43 31.15
N GLN A 215 -21.57 -30.78 32.06
CA GLN A 215 -21.11 -31.49 33.25
C GLN A 215 -22.25 -31.91 34.17
N LYS A 216 -23.43 -31.27 34.08
CA LYS A 216 -24.63 -31.67 34.84
C LYS A 216 -25.47 -32.76 34.16
N LEU A 217 -25.23 -33.03 32.86
CA LEU A 217 -25.88 -34.09 32.09
C LEU A 217 -25.16 -35.43 32.24
N ALA A 218 -23.88 -35.44 32.54
CA ALA A 218 -23.09 -36.66 32.73
C ALA A 218 -23.56 -37.53 33.86
N ASP A 219 -24.23 -36.97 34.89
CA ASP A 219 -24.76 -37.72 36.02
C ASP A 219 -26.13 -38.39 35.75
N LYS A 220 -26.73 -38.17 34.59
CA LYS A 220 -28.04 -38.72 34.20
C LYS A 220 -27.98 -39.65 32.98
N VAL A 221 -26.80 -40.06 32.57
CA VAL A 221 -26.68 -40.95 31.42
C VAL A 221 -27.06 -42.37 31.81
N ASP A 222 -28.13 -42.89 31.21
CA ASP A 222 -28.52 -44.27 31.30
C ASP A 222 -27.46 -45.15 30.67
N LYS A 223 -26.75 -45.91 31.48
CA LYS A 223 -25.64 -46.78 31.05
C LYS A 223 -26.09 -47.95 30.15
N SER A 224 -27.39 -48.14 29.96
CA SER A 224 -27.96 -49.17 29.06
C SER A 224 -28.25 -48.66 27.65
N ALA A 225 -28.16 -47.35 27.40
CA ALA A 225 -28.37 -46.75 26.10
C ALA A 225 -27.04 -46.69 25.28
N PRO A 226 -27.09 -46.76 23.95
CA PRO A 226 -25.89 -46.60 23.13
C PRO A 226 -25.28 -45.23 23.37
N PHE A 227 -23.93 -45.15 23.48
CA PHE A 227 -23.18 -43.97 23.80
C PHE A 227 -23.37 -42.85 22.73
N LEU A 228 -23.70 -43.22 21.50
CA LEU A 228 -23.98 -42.34 20.39
C LEU A 228 -25.09 -42.94 19.53
N ASP A 229 -26.17 -42.22 19.35
CA ASP A 229 -27.32 -42.66 18.52
C ASP A 229 -27.66 -41.56 17.53
N PHE A 230 -27.42 -41.79 16.24
CA PHE A 230 -27.75 -40.87 15.14
C PHE A 230 -29.13 -41.22 14.58
N LYS A 231 -30.15 -40.46 14.94
CA LYS A 231 -31.51 -40.58 14.39
C LYS A 231 -31.81 -39.43 13.47
N HIS A 232 -31.98 -39.70 12.18
CA HIS A 232 -32.39 -38.71 11.17
C HIS A 232 -31.47 -37.46 11.10
N VAL A 233 -30.15 -37.66 11.26
CA VAL A 233 -29.18 -36.57 11.17
C VAL A 233 -28.83 -36.33 9.72
N SER A 234 -29.12 -35.11 9.21
CA SER A 234 -28.67 -34.64 7.91
C SER A 234 -27.77 -33.41 8.09
N LEU A 235 -26.66 -33.38 7.40
CA LEU A 235 -25.74 -32.24 7.36
C LEU A 235 -25.69 -31.68 5.95
N THR A 236 -26.05 -30.40 5.81
CA THR A 236 -25.93 -29.69 4.53
C THR A 236 -24.95 -28.54 4.71
N TYR A 237 -23.88 -28.52 3.90
CA TYR A 237 -22.99 -27.38 3.84
C TYR A 237 -23.66 -26.26 3.04
N GLN A 238 -23.73 -25.06 3.59
CA GLN A 238 -24.16 -23.89 2.83
C GLN A 238 -23.08 -23.59 1.76
N GLY A 239 -23.43 -23.83 0.50
CA GLY A 239 -22.55 -23.54 -0.65
C GLY A 239 -22.07 -24.78 -1.42
N ALA A 240 -22.67 -25.94 -1.23
CA ALA A 240 -22.48 -27.10 -2.12
C ALA A 240 -23.62 -27.14 -3.15
#